data_fdde66de38813a43f9091ddd2d8dcad3
#
_entry.id   fdde66de38813a43f9091ddd2d8dcad3
#
_cell.length_a   1.000
_cell.length_b   1.000
_cell.length_c   1.000
_cell.angle_alpha   90.00
_cell.angle_beta   90.00
_cell.angle_gamma   90.00
#
_symmetry.space_group_name_H-M   'P 1'
#
loop_
_entity.id
_entity.type
_entity.pdbx_description
1 polymer ?
#
loop_
_entity_poly.entity_id
_entity_poly.type
_entity_poly.pdbx_seq_one_letter_code
_entity_poly.pdbx_strand_id
1 'polypeptide(L)'
;TASGLKAGTDYTVSVQALVGDGSVANEFDSDEATTQFVTTDPVPMIAPTARIYAKTHGLAVLEWELSAAALEQQPVGSTDTYDFRVKDAGGNVIRSIENFSKFNFTKYKYYRLVWGGLTPGATYTLELRRKSTANKEALLDSEWASATVTTDAAPDKSGYLLYKDFENLPGGGQPFYGAYGFSLGSTTDFSDPDKILITTGDANSIYCQGVKDNDSYFSAYLPEWDRADWKANSFNVGLAAGYMKFGGGSNPAWLTLPKLSSLSGATEIELEFDACPYYEPSTKGDMMAPSNTDIMEYFGVTVTGATIVSVTGETSADAVISDGGATVTLRNVLVDKMIEEGLKDTYRYTNHKVKITGVTADTRIKIYSALVGKEGENYRMWLDNLKVKKVN
;
A
#
# COMPACT_ATOMS: atom_id res chain seq x y z
N THR A 1 -27.87 -1.64 36.83
CA THR A 1 -27.49 -0.94 35.57
C THR A 1 -28.52 -1.30 34.53
N ALA A 2 -29.24 -0.34 33.97
CA ALA A 2 -30.11 -0.55 32.83
C ALA A 2 -29.28 -0.46 31.53
N SER A 3 -29.52 -1.33 30.54
CA SER A 3 -28.88 -1.34 29.24
C SER A 3 -29.94 -1.38 28.14
N GLY A 4 -29.55 -1.03 26.90
CA GLY A 4 -30.46 -1.04 25.75
C GLY A 4 -31.42 0.14 25.71
N LEU A 5 -31.12 1.22 26.42
CA LEU A 5 -31.91 2.45 26.38
C LEU A 5 -31.67 3.18 25.05
N LYS A 6 -32.74 3.73 24.46
CA LYS A 6 -32.62 4.53 23.22
C LYS A 6 -32.14 5.94 23.57
N ALA A 7 -31.28 6.49 22.72
CA ALA A 7 -30.81 7.87 22.84
C ALA A 7 -31.96 8.88 22.67
N GLY A 8 -31.84 10.06 23.29
CA GLY A 8 -32.83 11.14 23.22
C GLY A 8 -34.23 10.76 23.75
N THR A 9 -34.31 9.75 24.59
CA THR A 9 -35.60 9.19 25.06
C THR A 9 -35.79 9.43 26.56
N ASP A 10 -37.00 9.85 26.95
CA ASP A 10 -37.40 9.98 28.32
C ASP A 10 -37.64 8.59 28.95
N TYR A 11 -37.05 8.36 30.09
CA TYR A 11 -37.24 7.16 30.90
C TYR A 11 -37.64 7.51 32.33
N THR A 12 -38.49 6.67 32.86
CA THR A 12 -38.80 6.68 34.31
C THR A 12 -38.23 5.43 34.93
N VAL A 13 -37.43 5.57 35.95
CA VAL A 13 -36.95 4.46 36.78
C VAL A 13 -37.72 4.44 38.07
N SER A 14 -38.28 3.30 38.40
CA SER A 14 -38.99 3.03 39.62
C SER A 14 -38.22 2.04 40.49
N VAL A 15 -38.16 2.29 41.78
CA VAL A 15 -37.55 1.40 42.76
C VAL A 15 -38.51 1.24 43.94
N GLN A 16 -38.76 -0.01 44.33
CA GLN A 16 -39.57 -0.37 45.49
C GLN A 16 -38.80 -1.39 46.32
N ALA A 17 -38.81 -1.23 47.62
CA ALA A 17 -38.30 -2.26 48.53
C ALA A 17 -39.45 -3.24 48.84
N LEU A 18 -39.22 -4.52 48.61
CA LEU A 18 -40.19 -5.58 48.79
C LEU A 18 -39.88 -6.40 50.05
N VAL A 19 -40.88 -6.85 50.71
CA VAL A 19 -40.78 -7.77 51.85
C VAL A 19 -40.88 -9.23 51.33
N GLY A 20 -39.93 -10.08 51.71
CA GLY A 20 -39.88 -11.45 51.24
C GLY A 20 -39.16 -11.59 49.88
N ASP A 21 -39.60 -12.51 49.04
CA ASP A 21 -39.01 -12.80 47.70
C ASP A 21 -39.61 -11.95 46.57
N GLY A 22 -40.55 -11.03 46.91
CA GLY A 22 -41.19 -10.17 45.92
C GLY A 22 -42.22 -10.85 45.02
N SER A 23 -42.55 -12.10 45.28
CA SER A 23 -43.50 -12.86 44.42
C SER A 23 -44.96 -12.44 44.59
N VAL A 24 -45.29 -11.79 45.69
CA VAL A 24 -46.64 -11.26 46.01
C VAL A 24 -46.49 -9.91 46.64
N ALA A 25 -47.30 -8.93 46.20
CA ALA A 25 -47.39 -7.61 46.87
C ALA A 25 -47.77 -7.75 48.34
N ASN A 26 -47.07 -7.03 49.22
CA ASN A 26 -47.22 -7.13 50.67
C ASN A 26 -47.50 -5.74 51.22
N GLU A 27 -48.36 -5.68 52.24
CA GLU A 27 -48.73 -4.42 52.95
C GLU A 27 -47.53 -3.71 53.60
N PHE A 28 -46.41 -4.42 53.76
CA PHE A 28 -45.14 -3.90 54.27
C PHE A 28 -44.14 -3.52 53.22
N ASP A 29 -44.48 -3.68 51.91
CA ASP A 29 -43.64 -3.16 50.81
C ASP A 29 -43.59 -1.63 50.89
N SER A 30 -42.44 -1.06 50.56
CA SER A 30 -42.35 0.41 50.53
C SER A 30 -43.19 1.02 49.40
N ASP A 31 -43.48 2.30 49.53
CA ASP A 31 -43.96 3.07 48.40
C ASP A 31 -42.92 3.03 47.26
N GLU A 32 -43.38 3.12 46.03
CA GLU A 32 -42.54 3.21 44.86
C GLU A 32 -41.88 4.59 44.77
N ALA A 33 -40.55 4.63 44.76
CA ALA A 33 -39.78 5.83 44.45
C ALA A 33 -39.47 5.91 42.98
N THR A 34 -39.78 7.00 42.33
CA THR A 34 -39.57 7.20 40.91
C THR A 34 -38.64 8.36 40.65
N THR A 35 -37.84 8.22 39.60
CA THR A 35 -37.04 9.32 39.03
C THR A 35 -37.12 9.28 37.52
N GLN A 36 -37.04 10.45 36.91
CA GLN A 36 -37.03 10.59 35.47
C GLN A 36 -35.67 11.08 35.00
N PHE A 37 -35.25 10.60 33.83
CA PHE A 37 -34.09 11.09 33.16
C PHE A 37 -34.29 10.98 31.66
N VAL A 38 -33.54 11.79 30.89
CA VAL A 38 -33.49 11.75 29.46
C VAL A 38 -32.12 11.24 29.07
N THR A 39 -32.08 10.25 28.18
CA THR A 39 -30.81 9.85 27.60
C THR A 39 -30.30 10.92 26.63
N THR A 40 -29.00 11.14 26.60
CA THR A 40 -28.41 12.13 25.72
C THR A 40 -28.60 11.73 24.25
N ASP A 41 -28.83 12.71 23.38
CA ASP A 41 -28.80 12.49 21.93
C ASP A 41 -27.40 12.06 21.50
N PRO A 42 -27.30 11.18 20.47
CA PRO A 42 -26.02 10.83 19.92
C PRO A 42 -25.33 12.05 19.28
N VAL A 43 -24.05 12.22 19.56
CA VAL A 43 -23.23 13.30 18.98
C VAL A 43 -22.40 12.79 17.83
N PRO A 44 -22.24 13.55 16.74
CA PRO A 44 -21.30 13.19 15.68
C PRO A 44 -19.87 13.10 16.21
N MET A 45 -19.11 12.13 15.70
CA MET A 45 -17.67 12.11 15.93
C MET A 45 -17.05 13.33 15.24
N ILE A 46 -15.99 13.86 15.85
CA ILE A 46 -15.23 14.97 15.25
C ILE A 46 -14.52 14.44 14.01
N ALA A 47 -14.74 15.09 12.87
CA ALA A 47 -14.12 14.73 11.60
C ALA A 47 -12.59 14.90 11.67
N PRO A 48 -11.82 14.05 10.97
CA PRO A 48 -10.38 14.25 10.79
C PRO A 48 -10.09 15.51 9.99
N THR A 49 -8.84 16.00 10.06
CA THR A 49 -8.32 16.96 9.10
C THR A 49 -7.59 16.20 8.00
N ALA A 50 -7.97 16.40 6.74
CA ALA A 50 -7.46 15.69 5.58
C ALA A 50 -6.65 16.59 4.67
N ARG A 51 -5.56 16.05 4.07
CA ARG A 51 -4.77 16.72 3.04
C ARG A 51 -4.14 15.73 2.06
N ILE A 52 -3.70 16.22 0.91
CA ILE A 52 -2.86 15.43 0.00
C ILE A 52 -1.41 15.56 0.48
N TYR A 53 -0.79 14.43 0.78
CA TYR A 53 0.62 14.35 1.19
C TYR A 53 1.55 14.28 -0.01
N ALA A 54 1.23 13.43 -0.98
CA ALA A 54 2.00 13.21 -2.20
C ALA A 54 1.09 12.82 -3.34
N LYS A 55 1.56 12.99 -4.56
CA LYS A 55 0.88 12.56 -5.79
C LYS A 55 1.89 12.24 -6.87
N THR A 56 1.45 11.45 -7.84
CA THR A 56 2.13 11.21 -9.12
C THR A 56 1.11 11.31 -10.25
N HIS A 57 1.44 10.80 -11.43
CA HIS A 57 0.49 10.74 -12.54
C HIS A 57 -0.57 9.64 -12.38
N GLY A 58 -0.36 8.64 -11.51
CA GLY A 58 -1.28 7.51 -11.33
C GLY A 58 -1.69 7.24 -9.89
N LEU A 59 -1.11 7.95 -8.91
CA LEU A 59 -1.48 7.77 -7.50
C LEU A 59 -1.59 9.09 -6.74
N ALA A 60 -2.30 9.04 -5.62
CA ALA A 60 -2.36 10.11 -4.64
C ALA A 60 -2.36 9.53 -3.22
N VAL A 61 -1.67 10.20 -2.31
CA VAL A 61 -1.58 9.83 -0.89
C VAL A 61 -2.41 10.78 -0.07
N LEU A 62 -3.52 10.27 0.47
CA LEU A 62 -4.36 10.98 1.43
C LEU A 62 -3.73 10.86 2.80
N GLU A 63 -3.45 11.99 3.44
CA GLU A 63 -3.00 12.07 4.83
C GLU A 63 -4.07 12.71 5.69
N TRP A 64 -4.22 12.20 6.93
CA TRP A 64 -5.12 12.81 7.90
C TRP A 64 -4.56 12.75 9.31
N GLU A 65 -5.06 13.64 10.15
CA GLU A 65 -4.80 13.68 11.58
C GLU A 65 -6.09 13.86 12.39
N LEU A 66 -6.06 13.42 13.63
CA LEU A 66 -7.12 13.67 14.60
C LEU A 66 -6.69 14.77 15.56
N SER A 67 -7.60 15.71 15.85
CA SER A 67 -7.41 16.68 16.91
C SER A 67 -7.40 16.00 18.29
N ALA A 68 -6.85 16.66 19.31
CA ALA A 68 -6.89 16.16 20.68
C ALA A 68 -8.31 15.80 21.13
N ALA A 69 -9.28 16.67 20.85
CA ALA A 69 -10.69 16.41 21.17
C ALA A 69 -11.26 15.22 20.39
N ALA A 70 -10.84 15.01 19.15
CA ALA A 70 -11.24 13.82 18.37
C ALA A 70 -10.66 12.53 18.96
N LEU A 71 -9.43 12.58 19.49
CA LEU A 71 -8.80 11.44 20.16
C LEU A 71 -9.50 11.12 21.49
N GLU A 72 -9.98 12.11 22.23
CA GLU A 72 -10.75 11.91 23.48
C GLU A 72 -12.09 11.22 23.25
N GLN A 73 -12.69 11.34 22.07
CA GLN A 73 -13.91 10.61 21.71
C GLN A 73 -13.65 9.11 21.46
N GLN A 74 -12.40 8.70 21.32
CA GLN A 74 -12.05 7.31 21.02
C GLN A 74 -12.10 6.46 22.29
N PRO A 75 -12.85 5.35 22.30
CA PRO A 75 -12.83 4.43 23.43
C PRO A 75 -11.44 3.85 23.66
N VAL A 76 -11.01 3.75 24.89
CA VAL A 76 -9.71 3.16 25.26
C VAL A 76 -9.66 1.72 24.77
N GLY A 77 -8.65 1.38 23.96
CA GLY A 77 -8.40 0.03 23.43
C GLY A 77 -9.18 -0.31 22.17
N SER A 78 -9.94 0.62 21.58
CA SER A 78 -10.59 0.41 20.28
C SER A 78 -9.72 0.93 19.13
N THR A 79 -9.82 0.28 17.98
CA THR A 79 -9.31 0.83 16.72
C THR A 79 -10.42 1.66 16.06
N ASP A 80 -10.10 2.87 15.64
CA ASP A 80 -11.03 3.65 14.82
C ASP A 80 -11.33 2.92 13.52
N THR A 81 -12.56 3.03 13.09
CA THR A 81 -13.02 2.53 11.80
C THR A 81 -13.35 3.71 10.89
N TYR A 82 -12.95 3.60 9.64
CA TYR A 82 -13.13 4.65 8.64
C TYR A 82 -13.86 4.14 7.43
N ASP A 83 -14.64 5.02 6.81
CA ASP A 83 -15.02 4.89 5.41
C ASP A 83 -14.16 5.85 4.60
N PHE A 84 -13.77 5.39 3.42
CA PHE A 84 -13.03 6.18 2.43
C PHE A 84 -13.76 6.15 1.10
N ARG A 85 -13.64 7.22 0.32
CA ARG A 85 -14.12 7.23 -1.06
C ARG A 85 -13.31 8.18 -1.93
N VAL A 86 -13.30 7.89 -3.22
CA VAL A 86 -12.72 8.72 -4.27
C VAL A 86 -13.85 9.19 -5.18
N LYS A 87 -13.92 10.48 -5.41
CA LYS A 87 -14.85 11.09 -6.36
C LYS A 87 -14.09 11.62 -7.56
N ASP A 88 -14.70 11.52 -8.73
CA ASP A 88 -14.25 12.21 -9.93
C ASP A 88 -14.52 13.72 -9.89
N ALA A 89 -14.11 14.45 -10.94
CA ALA A 89 -14.35 15.88 -11.06
C ALA A 89 -15.86 16.25 -11.15
N GLY A 90 -16.71 15.29 -11.51
CA GLY A 90 -18.17 15.45 -11.54
C GLY A 90 -18.82 15.19 -10.18
N GLY A 91 -18.05 14.80 -9.15
CA GLY A 91 -18.55 14.48 -7.83
C GLY A 91 -19.08 13.05 -7.68
N ASN A 92 -18.97 12.20 -8.72
CA ASN A 92 -19.40 10.82 -8.64
C ASN A 92 -18.39 9.99 -7.85
N VAL A 93 -18.88 9.12 -6.96
CA VAL A 93 -18.04 8.15 -6.26
C VAL A 93 -17.62 7.07 -7.23
N ILE A 94 -16.32 6.99 -7.51
CA ILE A 94 -15.73 5.99 -8.42
C ILE A 94 -15.11 4.81 -7.69
N ARG A 95 -14.71 4.98 -6.42
CA ARG A 95 -14.24 3.92 -5.53
C ARG A 95 -14.59 4.23 -4.08
N SER A 96 -14.83 3.18 -3.29
CA SER A 96 -15.04 3.30 -1.85
C SER A 96 -14.44 2.13 -1.09
N ILE A 97 -14.09 2.38 0.16
CA ILE A 97 -13.70 1.37 1.15
C ILE A 97 -14.54 1.65 2.38
N GLU A 98 -15.26 0.66 2.85
CA GLU A 98 -16.11 0.80 4.03
C GLU A 98 -15.56 0.00 5.21
N ASN A 99 -15.77 0.54 6.41
CA ASN A 99 -15.42 -0.12 7.67
C ASN A 99 -13.94 -0.53 7.78
N PHE A 100 -13.05 0.29 7.27
CA PHE A 100 -11.61 0.06 7.38
C PHE A 100 -11.14 0.33 8.82
N SER A 101 -10.72 -0.72 9.54
CA SER A 101 -10.51 -0.69 11.01
C SER A 101 -9.05 -0.87 11.45
N LYS A 102 -8.08 -0.64 10.58
CA LYS A 102 -6.70 -1.08 10.80
C LYS A 102 -5.72 -0.01 11.28
N PHE A 103 -6.22 1.16 11.64
CA PHE A 103 -5.38 2.23 12.17
C PHE A 103 -5.38 2.23 13.70
N ASN A 104 -4.21 2.19 14.30
CA ASN A 104 -4.04 2.35 15.74
C ASN A 104 -3.59 3.78 16.05
N PHE A 105 -4.54 4.65 16.35
CA PHE A 105 -4.32 6.09 16.56
C PHE A 105 -3.53 6.46 17.82
N THR A 106 -3.29 5.53 18.71
CA THR A 106 -2.45 5.80 19.88
C THR A 106 -0.96 5.91 19.53
N LYS A 107 -0.58 5.51 18.31
CA LYS A 107 0.82 5.41 17.89
C LYS A 107 1.31 6.52 17.00
N TYR A 108 0.45 7.12 16.17
CA TYR A 108 0.88 8.02 15.10
C TYR A 108 0.11 9.34 15.12
N LYS A 109 0.81 10.41 14.82
CA LYS A 109 0.18 11.73 14.66
C LYS A 109 -0.57 11.83 13.32
N TYR A 110 -0.01 11.21 12.26
CA TYR A 110 -0.55 11.26 10.91
C TYR A 110 -0.75 9.85 10.38
N TYR A 111 -1.81 9.70 9.60
CA TYR A 111 -2.16 8.47 8.90
C TYR A 111 -2.24 8.76 7.43
N ARG A 112 -1.85 7.78 6.61
CA ARG A 112 -1.81 7.92 5.16
C ARG A 112 -2.41 6.71 4.49
N LEU A 113 -3.19 6.94 3.44
CA LEU A 113 -3.74 5.91 2.56
C LEU A 113 -3.38 6.26 1.12
N VAL A 114 -2.82 5.28 0.38
CA VAL A 114 -2.53 5.46 -1.03
C VAL A 114 -3.74 5.04 -1.88
N TRP A 115 -4.05 5.86 -2.86
CA TRP A 115 -4.97 5.57 -3.93
C TRP A 115 -4.18 5.52 -5.24
N GLY A 116 -4.02 4.31 -5.80
CA GLY A 116 -3.35 4.09 -7.08
C GLY A 116 -4.35 3.86 -8.22
N GLY A 117 -3.86 3.72 -9.45
CA GLY A 117 -4.67 3.51 -10.63
C GLY A 117 -5.57 4.69 -10.95
N LEU A 118 -5.13 5.90 -10.65
CA LEU A 118 -5.79 7.14 -11.02
C LEU A 118 -5.41 7.53 -12.46
N THR A 119 -6.30 8.21 -13.17
CA THR A 119 -6.04 8.70 -14.52
C THR A 119 -5.10 9.90 -14.46
N PRO A 120 -4.03 9.93 -15.27
CA PRO A 120 -3.12 11.08 -15.36
C PRO A 120 -3.84 12.37 -15.78
N GLY A 121 -3.46 13.48 -15.14
CA GLY A 121 -4.01 14.82 -15.41
C GLY A 121 -5.45 15.02 -14.96
N ALA A 122 -6.07 14.04 -14.29
CA ALA A 122 -7.44 14.11 -13.82
C ALA A 122 -7.54 14.64 -12.38
N THR A 123 -8.66 15.28 -12.08
CA THR A 123 -8.94 15.82 -10.74
C THR A 123 -9.85 14.88 -9.97
N TYR A 124 -9.47 14.65 -8.71
CA TYR A 124 -10.21 13.80 -7.78
C TYR A 124 -10.40 14.48 -6.44
N THR A 125 -11.49 14.12 -5.75
CA THR A 125 -11.69 14.44 -4.35
C THR A 125 -11.59 13.15 -3.54
N LEU A 126 -10.60 13.07 -2.65
CA LEU A 126 -10.39 11.98 -1.72
C LEU A 126 -11.04 12.33 -0.40
N GLU A 127 -11.89 11.45 0.10
CA GLU A 127 -12.67 11.70 1.30
C GLU A 127 -12.53 10.55 2.30
N LEU A 128 -12.61 10.89 3.58
CA LEU A 128 -12.71 9.93 4.68
C LEU A 128 -13.66 10.43 5.76
N ARG A 129 -14.26 9.50 6.50
CA ARG A 129 -15.00 9.79 7.73
C ARG A 129 -14.74 8.73 8.79
N ARG A 130 -14.86 9.12 10.04
CA ARG A 130 -14.83 8.17 11.16
C ARG A 130 -16.18 7.48 11.28
N LYS A 131 -16.14 6.18 11.56
CA LYS A 131 -17.35 5.36 11.80
C LYS A 131 -17.55 5.10 13.27
N SER A 132 -18.74 5.30 13.72
CA SER A 132 -19.14 4.93 15.09
C SER A 132 -19.37 3.42 15.19
N THR A 133 -18.36 2.69 15.68
CA THR A 133 -18.43 1.22 15.81
C THR A 133 -18.53 0.74 17.25
N ALA A 134 -18.02 1.52 18.20
CA ALA A 134 -17.87 1.08 19.59
C ALA A 134 -19.04 1.44 20.48
N ASN A 135 -19.77 2.50 20.18
CA ASN A 135 -20.91 2.95 20.98
C ASN A 135 -21.94 3.64 20.08
N LYS A 136 -22.62 2.85 19.27
CA LYS A 136 -23.59 3.33 18.26
C LYS A 136 -24.74 4.16 18.86
N GLU A 137 -24.97 4.05 20.15
CA GLU A 137 -26.05 4.80 20.83
C GLU A 137 -25.59 6.18 21.28
N ALA A 138 -24.30 6.39 21.51
CA ALA A 138 -23.75 7.65 22.00
C ALA A 138 -23.05 8.51 20.94
N LEU A 139 -22.55 7.90 19.86
CA LEU A 139 -21.81 8.58 18.80
C LEU A 139 -22.38 8.26 17.41
N LEU A 140 -22.46 9.26 16.57
CA LEU A 140 -22.74 9.13 15.14
C LEU A 140 -21.45 9.17 14.32
N ASP A 141 -21.53 8.69 13.08
CA ASP A 141 -20.44 8.88 12.11
C ASP A 141 -20.07 10.37 12.00
N SER A 142 -18.79 10.65 11.76
CA SER A 142 -18.36 12.03 11.52
C SER A 142 -18.85 12.53 10.15
N GLU A 143 -18.84 13.83 9.98
CA GLU A 143 -18.87 14.41 8.65
C GLU A 143 -17.66 13.94 7.81
N TRP A 144 -17.79 14.03 6.48
CA TRP A 144 -16.72 13.72 5.56
C TRP A 144 -15.64 14.81 5.57
N ALA A 145 -14.40 14.41 5.83
CA ALA A 145 -13.23 15.23 5.56
C ALA A 145 -12.74 14.96 4.13
N SER A 146 -12.30 15.98 3.43
CA SER A 146 -11.94 15.87 2.02
C SER A 146 -10.66 16.61 1.66
N ALA A 147 -9.96 16.11 0.63
CA ALA A 147 -8.84 16.78 -0.01
C ALA A 147 -8.93 16.58 -1.52
N THR A 148 -8.71 17.64 -2.29
CA THR A 148 -8.75 17.60 -3.76
C THR A 148 -7.34 17.51 -4.32
N VAL A 149 -7.15 16.70 -5.36
CA VAL A 149 -5.88 16.50 -6.05
C VAL A 149 -6.11 16.46 -7.56
N THR A 150 -5.20 17.06 -8.31
CA THR A 150 -5.05 16.79 -9.75
C THR A 150 -3.77 16.00 -9.91
N THR A 151 -3.87 14.79 -10.46
CA THR A 151 -2.71 13.95 -10.76
C THR A 151 -1.79 14.61 -11.78
N ASP A 152 -0.54 14.22 -11.80
CA ASP A 152 0.41 14.75 -12.79
C ASP A 152 0.06 14.26 -14.20
N ALA A 153 0.59 14.92 -15.22
CA ALA A 153 0.42 14.49 -16.59
C ALA A 153 1.07 13.11 -16.81
N ALA A 154 0.54 12.33 -17.74
CA ALA A 154 1.16 11.07 -18.13
C ALA A 154 2.61 11.30 -18.60
N PRO A 155 3.56 10.44 -18.18
CA PRO A 155 4.92 10.53 -18.67
C PRO A 155 4.99 10.24 -20.18
N ASP A 156 5.93 10.89 -20.85
CA ASP A 156 6.22 10.54 -22.24
C ASP A 156 6.92 9.18 -22.29
N LYS A 157 6.24 8.20 -22.88
CA LYS A 157 6.74 6.83 -23.06
C LYS A 157 7.31 6.59 -24.46
N SER A 158 7.32 7.63 -25.32
CA SER A 158 7.90 7.56 -26.65
C SER A 158 9.41 7.30 -26.56
N GLY A 159 9.92 6.45 -27.45
CA GLY A 159 11.35 6.11 -27.44
C GLY A 159 11.76 4.98 -26.50
N TYR A 160 10.87 4.48 -25.65
CA TYR A 160 11.11 3.29 -24.84
C TYR A 160 10.59 2.03 -25.56
N LEU A 161 11.37 0.97 -25.47
CA LEU A 161 10.96 -0.39 -25.87
C LEU A 161 10.08 -1.05 -24.81
N LEU A 162 10.30 -0.66 -23.57
CA LEU A 162 9.52 -1.07 -22.39
C LEU A 162 9.50 0.08 -21.38
N TYR A 163 8.36 0.36 -20.80
CA TYR A 163 8.18 1.35 -19.74
C TYR A 163 7.15 0.88 -18.74
N LYS A 164 7.56 0.63 -17.49
CA LYS A 164 6.71 0.20 -16.38
C LYS A 164 7.05 0.98 -15.13
N ASP A 165 6.09 1.74 -14.68
CA ASP A 165 6.13 2.54 -13.46
C ASP A 165 5.08 2.09 -12.42
N PHE A 166 4.33 1.03 -12.71
CA PHE A 166 3.34 0.42 -11.83
C PHE A 166 2.26 1.37 -11.27
N GLU A 167 2.20 2.60 -11.76
CA GLU A 167 1.28 3.64 -11.27
C GLU A 167 -0.20 3.35 -11.55
N ASN A 168 -0.49 2.49 -12.52
CA ASN A 168 -1.85 2.09 -12.87
C ASN A 168 -2.45 1.02 -11.93
N LEU A 169 -1.72 0.57 -10.90
CA LEU A 169 -2.18 -0.43 -9.96
C LEU A 169 -3.02 0.21 -8.86
N PRO A 170 -4.26 -0.25 -8.62
CA PRO A 170 -5.16 0.40 -7.67
C PRO A 170 -4.85 0.09 -6.21
N GLY A 171 -4.26 -1.05 -5.91
CA GLY A 171 -4.04 -1.56 -4.56
C GLY A 171 -2.60 -1.46 -4.08
N GLY A 172 -2.42 -1.77 -2.80
CA GLY A 172 -1.13 -1.72 -2.13
C GLY A 172 -0.81 -0.36 -1.52
N GLY A 173 0.06 -0.37 -0.51
CA GLY A 173 0.59 0.84 0.12
C GLY A 173 1.78 1.40 -0.64
N GLN A 174 2.29 2.52 -0.20
CA GLN A 174 3.50 3.12 -0.76
C GLN A 174 4.50 3.37 0.37
N PRO A 175 5.58 2.58 0.44
CA PRO A 175 6.51 2.60 1.55
C PRO A 175 7.22 3.94 1.73
N PHE A 176 7.62 4.59 0.63
CA PHE A 176 8.34 5.87 0.67
C PHE A 176 7.51 7.00 1.25
N TYR A 177 6.20 6.90 1.15
CA TYR A 177 5.29 7.87 1.73
C TYR A 177 4.78 7.43 3.10
N GLY A 178 5.22 6.27 3.61
CA GLY A 178 4.67 5.70 4.84
C GLY A 178 3.16 5.50 4.76
N ALA A 179 2.65 5.21 3.57
CA ALA A 179 1.23 5.11 3.31
C ALA A 179 0.76 3.66 3.35
N TYR A 180 -0.31 3.43 4.07
CA TYR A 180 -1.03 2.17 4.01
C TYR A 180 -1.75 2.04 2.66
N GLY A 181 -2.00 0.83 2.26
CA GLY A 181 -2.82 0.52 1.10
C GLY A 181 -3.90 -0.48 1.46
N PHE A 182 -4.60 -0.91 0.48
CA PHE A 182 -5.60 -1.97 0.60
C PHE A 182 -5.21 -3.15 -0.28
N SER A 183 -5.57 -4.36 0.16
CA SER A 183 -5.39 -5.58 -0.63
C SER A 183 -6.59 -5.79 -1.53
N LEU A 184 -6.35 -6.26 -2.75
CA LEU A 184 -7.41 -6.74 -3.62
C LEU A 184 -7.78 -8.18 -3.22
N GLY A 185 -9.07 -8.47 -3.17
CA GLY A 185 -9.55 -9.81 -2.83
C GLY A 185 -9.25 -10.84 -3.92
N SER A 186 -9.01 -12.09 -3.52
CA SER A 186 -8.75 -13.20 -4.45
C SER A 186 -9.93 -13.54 -5.37
N THR A 187 -11.12 -13.08 -5.01
CA THR A 187 -12.38 -13.27 -5.78
C THR A 187 -12.78 -12.05 -6.59
N THR A 188 -11.91 -11.04 -6.67
CA THR A 188 -12.19 -9.80 -7.38
C THR A 188 -12.25 -10.06 -8.88
N ASP A 189 -13.33 -9.60 -9.50
CA ASP A 189 -13.45 -9.56 -10.95
C ASP A 189 -12.70 -8.34 -11.49
N PHE A 190 -11.50 -8.56 -12.00
CA PHE A 190 -10.66 -7.49 -12.54
C PHE A 190 -11.09 -7.00 -13.92
N SER A 191 -12.08 -7.63 -14.55
CA SER A 191 -12.63 -7.18 -15.83
C SER A 191 -13.53 -5.96 -15.68
N ASP A 192 -14.02 -5.70 -14.48
CA ASP A 192 -14.91 -4.59 -14.15
C ASP A 192 -14.33 -3.77 -12.99
N PRO A 193 -13.70 -2.61 -13.26
CA PRO A 193 -13.12 -1.76 -12.24
C PRO A 193 -14.09 -1.36 -11.12
N ASP A 194 -15.38 -1.29 -11.42
CA ASP A 194 -16.42 -0.91 -10.45
C ASP A 194 -16.76 -2.06 -9.48
N LYS A 195 -16.33 -3.27 -9.80
CA LYS A 195 -16.50 -4.47 -8.96
C LYS A 195 -15.25 -4.91 -8.24
N ILE A 196 -14.22 -4.10 -8.21
CA ILE A 196 -13.01 -4.41 -7.46
C ILE A 196 -13.37 -4.55 -5.98
N LEU A 197 -13.36 -5.79 -5.49
CA LEU A 197 -13.55 -6.06 -4.08
C LEU A 197 -12.26 -5.67 -3.33
N ILE A 198 -12.36 -4.59 -2.61
CA ILE A 198 -11.33 -4.18 -1.68
C ILE A 198 -11.53 -4.99 -0.40
N THR A 199 -10.60 -5.88 -0.10
CA THR A 199 -10.62 -6.58 1.17
C THR A 199 -9.80 -5.81 2.20
N THR A 200 -10.41 -5.57 3.33
CA THR A 200 -9.74 -5.01 4.51
C THR A 200 -8.86 -6.06 5.20
N GLY A 201 -8.65 -7.20 4.55
CA GLY A 201 -8.19 -8.45 5.14
C GLY A 201 -6.81 -8.41 5.79
N ASP A 202 -5.85 -7.63 5.32
CA ASP A 202 -4.52 -7.63 5.93
C ASP A 202 -3.85 -6.27 5.92
N ALA A 203 -3.89 -5.58 7.06
CA ALA A 203 -3.30 -4.25 7.24
C ALA A 203 -1.78 -4.22 7.10
N ASN A 204 -1.15 -5.38 7.19
CA ASN A 204 0.29 -5.50 7.07
C ASN A 204 0.73 -5.77 5.63
N SER A 205 -0.19 -6.11 4.73
CA SER A 205 0.14 -6.27 3.32
C SER A 205 0.09 -4.91 2.64
N ILE A 206 1.22 -4.25 2.59
CA ILE A 206 1.45 -3.03 1.82
C ILE A 206 1.53 -3.30 0.32
N TYR A 207 1.28 -4.51 -0.12
CA TYR A 207 1.29 -4.95 -1.52
C TYR A 207 0.22 -6.00 -1.75
N CYS A 208 -0.28 -6.07 -2.98
CA CYS A 208 -1.14 -7.17 -3.40
C CYS A 208 -0.28 -8.42 -3.61
N GLN A 209 -0.43 -9.40 -2.73
CA GLN A 209 0.14 -10.72 -3.00
C GLN A 209 -0.66 -11.39 -4.12
N GLY A 210 0.02 -12.00 -5.03
CA GLY A 210 -0.67 -12.94 -5.86
C GLY A 210 -0.37 -12.95 -7.33
N VAL A 211 0.91 -13.01 -7.68
CA VAL A 211 1.28 -13.54 -8.99
C VAL A 211 0.96 -15.02 -9.10
N LYS A 212 0.79 -15.71 -7.97
CA LYS A 212 0.46 -17.12 -7.94
C LYS A 212 -0.97 -17.32 -8.41
N ASP A 213 -1.17 -17.73 -9.63
CA ASP A 213 -2.43 -18.21 -10.19
C ASP A 213 -3.49 -17.13 -10.56
N ASN A 214 -3.14 -15.85 -10.54
CA ASN A 214 -4.08 -14.81 -10.93
C ASN A 214 -3.70 -14.08 -12.23
N ASP A 215 -3.88 -14.77 -13.35
CA ASP A 215 -3.67 -14.21 -14.69
C ASP A 215 -4.55 -13.00 -14.96
N SER A 216 -5.74 -12.95 -14.36
CA SER A 216 -6.68 -11.87 -14.56
C SER A 216 -6.20 -10.55 -13.97
N TYR A 217 -5.48 -10.57 -12.84
CA TYR A 217 -4.92 -9.36 -12.24
C TYR A 217 -3.86 -8.70 -13.14
N PHE A 218 -2.89 -9.50 -13.62
CA PHE A 218 -1.88 -8.99 -14.56
C PHE A 218 -2.48 -8.51 -15.86
N SER A 219 -3.42 -9.27 -16.43
CA SER A 219 -4.07 -8.91 -17.68
C SER A 219 -4.88 -7.62 -17.59
N ALA A 220 -5.47 -7.35 -16.43
CA ALA A 220 -6.25 -6.14 -16.22
C ALA A 220 -5.37 -4.89 -16.06
N TYR A 221 -4.28 -4.98 -15.29
CA TYR A 221 -3.48 -3.81 -14.93
C TYR A 221 -2.18 -3.67 -15.68
N LEU A 222 -1.69 -4.76 -16.26
CA LEU A 222 -0.51 -4.81 -17.13
C LEU A 222 -0.86 -5.60 -18.39
N PRO A 223 -1.77 -5.11 -19.24
CA PRO A 223 -2.27 -5.86 -20.39
C PRO A 223 -1.20 -6.22 -21.41
N GLU A 224 -0.11 -5.45 -21.47
CA GLU A 224 1.06 -5.73 -22.28
C GLU A 224 2.04 -6.72 -21.64
N TRP A 225 1.74 -7.18 -20.42
CA TRP A 225 2.53 -8.18 -19.75
C TRP A 225 2.11 -9.58 -20.23
N ASP A 226 2.80 -10.05 -21.27
CA ASP A 226 2.61 -11.42 -21.73
C ASP A 226 3.28 -12.39 -20.75
N ARG A 227 2.47 -13.20 -20.11
CA ARG A 227 2.94 -14.19 -19.15
C ARG A 227 3.80 -15.29 -19.75
N ALA A 228 3.68 -15.53 -21.05
CA ALA A 228 4.55 -16.45 -21.76
C ALA A 228 6.00 -15.93 -21.80
N ASP A 229 6.16 -14.63 -21.91
CA ASP A 229 7.44 -13.94 -21.94
C ASP A 229 7.84 -13.39 -20.56
N TRP A 230 6.94 -12.72 -19.85
CA TRP A 230 7.15 -12.38 -18.47
C TRP A 230 7.05 -13.64 -17.59
N LYS A 231 8.15 -14.02 -16.98
CA LYS A 231 8.17 -15.14 -16.02
C LYS A 231 8.70 -14.62 -14.70
N ALA A 232 7.98 -14.92 -13.65
CA ALA A 232 8.35 -14.56 -12.30
C ALA A 232 8.32 -15.80 -11.40
N ASN A 233 9.09 -15.75 -10.32
CA ASN A 233 8.87 -16.66 -9.20
C ASN A 233 7.60 -16.23 -8.49
N SER A 234 6.51 -16.92 -8.77
CA SER A 234 5.13 -16.53 -8.47
C SER A 234 4.83 -16.31 -6.98
N PHE A 235 5.66 -16.83 -6.08
CA PHE A 235 5.45 -16.69 -4.65
C PHE A 235 6.07 -15.42 -4.06
N ASN A 236 7.02 -14.83 -4.77
CA ASN A 236 7.91 -13.82 -4.21
C ASN A 236 7.90 -12.50 -4.97
N VAL A 237 6.98 -12.33 -5.91
CA VAL A 237 6.75 -11.07 -6.61
C VAL A 237 5.35 -10.57 -6.28
N GLY A 238 5.24 -9.35 -5.82
CA GLY A 238 3.97 -8.68 -5.52
C GLY A 238 3.89 -7.34 -6.23
N LEU A 239 2.70 -6.99 -6.73
CA LEU A 239 2.44 -5.69 -7.36
C LEU A 239 1.72 -4.77 -6.39
N ALA A 240 2.11 -3.53 -6.37
CA ALA A 240 1.49 -2.48 -5.59
C ALA A 240 1.44 -1.16 -6.36
N ALA A 241 0.63 -0.23 -5.92
CA ALA A 241 0.53 1.09 -6.53
C ALA A 241 1.90 1.78 -6.52
N GLY A 242 2.46 2.01 -7.71
CA GLY A 242 3.74 2.69 -7.92
C GLY A 242 4.98 1.86 -7.60
N TYR A 243 4.90 0.52 -7.44
CA TYR A 243 6.09 -0.31 -7.28
C TYR A 243 5.80 -1.82 -7.36
N MET A 244 6.86 -2.59 -7.47
CA MET A 244 6.85 -4.05 -7.35
C MET A 244 7.63 -4.48 -6.10
N LYS A 245 7.04 -5.34 -5.26
CA LYS A 245 7.79 -6.06 -4.23
C LYS A 245 8.45 -7.28 -4.86
N PHE A 246 9.70 -7.52 -4.50
CA PHE A 246 10.54 -8.53 -5.09
C PHE A 246 11.25 -9.33 -4.00
N GLY A 247 11.12 -10.64 -3.99
CA GLY A 247 11.72 -11.51 -3.00
C GLY A 247 10.88 -11.78 -1.75
N GLY A 248 11.20 -12.88 -1.10
CA GLY A 248 10.68 -13.32 0.20
C GLY A 248 11.76 -13.36 1.26
N GLY A 249 11.39 -13.62 2.52
CA GLY A 249 12.36 -13.69 3.63
C GLY A 249 13.45 -14.74 3.42
N SER A 250 13.11 -15.90 2.90
CA SER A 250 14.05 -17.01 2.68
C SER A 250 14.11 -17.47 1.22
N ASN A 251 13.37 -16.85 0.33
CA ASN A 251 13.27 -17.29 -1.05
C ASN A 251 13.58 -16.13 -2.00
N PRO A 252 14.57 -16.31 -2.90
CA PRO A 252 14.85 -15.33 -3.93
C PRO A 252 13.69 -15.20 -4.91
N ALA A 253 13.56 -14.02 -5.50
CA ALA A 253 12.68 -13.78 -6.63
C ALA A 253 13.47 -13.52 -7.90
N TRP A 254 12.80 -13.74 -9.01
CA TRP A 254 13.29 -13.35 -10.32
C TRP A 254 12.13 -12.93 -11.21
N LEU A 255 12.42 -12.03 -12.14
CA LEU A 255 11.49 -11.54 -13.13
C LEU A 255 12.20 -11.50 -14.49
N THR A 256 11.68 -12.21 -15.47
CA THR A 256 12.14 -12.13 -16.87
C THR A 256 11.25 -11.12 -17.60
N LEU A 257 11.88 -10.13 -18.23
CA LEU A 257 11.17 -9.13 -19.02
C LEU A 257 10.56 -9.75 -20.30
N PRO A 258 9.51 -9.13 -20.86
CA PRO A 258 8.96 -9.57 -22.14
C PRO A 258 10.00 -9.45 -23.27
N LYS A 259 9.72 -10.14 -24.37
CA LYS A 259 10.47 -9.99 -25.60
C LYS A 259 10.42 -8.55 -26.11
N LEU A 260 11.56 -8.07 -26.56
CA LEU A 260 11.63 -6.76 -27.22
C LEU A 260 11.29 -6.91 -28.71
N SER A 261 10.08 -7.38 -29.00
CA SER A 261 9.63 -7.82 -30.34
C SER A 261 9.66 -6.73 -31.41
N SER A 262 9.75 -5.47 -31.01
CA SER A 262 9.90 -4.33 -31.94
C SER A 262 11.32 -4.19 -32.51
N LEU A 263 12.29 -5.00 -32.05
CA LEU A 263 13.65 -4.98 -32.57
C LEU A 263 13.75 -5.80 -33.85
N SER A 264 14.20 -5.17 -34.92
CA SER A 264 14.41 -5.80 -36.21
C SER A 264 15.83 -6.39 -36.41
N GLY A 265 16.71 -6.21 -35.45
CA GLY A 265 18.11 -6.68 -35.50
C GLY A 265 18.85 -6.41 -34.21
N ALA A 266 20.11 -6.83 -34.16
CA ALA A 266 20.94 -6.61 -32.98
C ALA A 266 21.18 -5.11 -32.75
N THR A 267 20.99 -4.67 -31.51
CA THR A 267 21.16 -3.28 -31.12
C THR A 267 21.75 -3.18 -29.71
N GLU A 268 22.12 -1.99 -29.31
CA GLU A 268 22.47 -1.64 -27.94
C GLU A 268 21.28 -1.03 -27.23
N ILE A 269 21.04 -1.44 -26.00
CA ILE A 269 20.00 -0.91 -25.16
C ILE A 269 20.54 -0.46 -23.81
N GLU A 270 19.80 0.40 -23.15
CA GLU A 270 19.93 0.69 -21.73
C GLU A 270 18.68 0.17 -21.00
N LEU A 271 18.91 -0.74 -20.06
CA LEU A 271 17.91 -1.12 -19.04
C LEU A 271 18.10 -0.19 -17.87
N GLU A 272 17.06 0.53 -17.50
CA GLU A 272 17.00 1.43 -16.34
C GLU A 272 15.91 0.97 -15.40
N PHE A 273 16.18 1.00 -14.10
CA PHE A 273 15.20 0.75 -13.07
C PHE A 273 15.64 1.33 -11.73
N ASP A 274 14.68 1.54 -10.85
CA ASP A 274 14.89 1.98 -9.49
C ASP A 274 14.71 0.80 -8.54
N ALA A 275 15.64 0.65 -7.60
CA ALA A 275 15.60 -0.39 -6.60
C ALA A 275 15.87 0.18 -5.20
N CYS A 276 15.27 -0.48 -4.21
CA CYS A 276 15.45 -0.13 -2.81
C CYS A 276 15.33 -1.39 -1.94
N PRO A 277 16.11 -1.51 -0.85
CA PRO A 277 15.93 -2.60 0.11
C PRO A 277 14.52 -2.59 0.67
N TYR A 278 14.01 -3.76 1.00
CA TYR A 278 12.75 -3.90 1.70
C TYR A 278 12.85 -3.40 3.13
N TYR A 279 11.83 -2.70 3.55
CA TYR A 279 11.62 -2.30 4.93
C TYR A 279 10.26 -2.74 5.40
N GLU A 280 10.19 -3.22 6.62
CA GLU A 280 8.91 -3.38 7.27
C GLU A 280 8.48 -2.05 7.90
N PRO A 281 7.21 -1.66 7.76
CA PRO A 281 6.66 -0.55 8.53
C PRO A 281 6.86 -0.85 10.00
N SER A 282 7.60 0.00 10.70
CA SER A 282 7.82 -0.18 12.12
C SER A 282 6.51 -0.13 12.89
N THR A 283 6.28 -1.12 13.73
CA THR A 283 5.19 -1.08 14.71
C THR A 283 5.47 -0.09 15.86
N LYS A 284 6.61 0.58 15.84
CA LYS A 284 7.08 1.48 16.91
C LYS A 284 7.15 2.92 16.40
N GLY A 285 6.02 3.61 16.35
CA GLY A 285 5.95 5.06 16.10
C GLY A 285 6.62 5.50 14.79
N ASP A 286 6.47 6.67 14.38
CA ASP A 286 7.11 7.37 13.25
C ASP A 286 7.85 6.53 12.21
N MET A 287 7.14 6.22 11.14
CA MET A 287 7.65 5.74 9.85
C MET A 287 8.67 4.58 9.90
N MET A 288 8.74 3.86 8.86
CA MET A 288 9.58 2.72 8.54
C MET A 288 10.95 2.71 9.24
N ALA A 289 11.13 1.88 10.25
CA ALA A 289 12.46 1.57 10.76
C ALA A 289 13.00 0.33 10.03
N PRO A 290 14.25 0.32 9.57
CA PRO A 290 14.84 -0.87 9.01
C PRO A 290 14.87 -1.98 10.06
N SER A 291 14.46 -3.18 9.68
CA SER A 291 14.86 -4.37 10.41
C SER A 291 16.31 -4.64 10.01
N ASN A 292 17.23 -4.61 10.96
CA ASN A 292 18.65 -4.89 10.73
C ASN A 292 18.92 -6.30 10.19
N THR A 293 17.90 -7.14 10.13
CA THR A 293 17.99 -8.53 9.68
C THR A 293 17.49 -8.76 8.26
N ASP A 294 16.86 -7.75 7.63
CA ASP A 294 16.09 -7.93 6.40
C ASP A 294 16.63 -7.14 5.20
N ILE A 295 17.89 -6.74 5.24
CA ILE A 295 18.48 -5.91 4.19
C ILE A 295 19.11 -6.80 3.12
N MET A 296 18.61 -6.69 1.88
CA MET A 296 19.23 -7.29 0.72
C MET A 296 20.34 -6.36 0.20
N GLU A 297 21.58 -6.79 0.34
CA GLU A 297 22.74 -5.99 -0.08
C GLU A 297 22.98 -6.08 -1.58
N TYR A 298 22.85 -7.29 -2.17
CA TYR A 298 23.16 -7.54 -3.57
C TYR A 298 21.97 -8.13 -4.31
N PHE A 299 21.81 -7.72 -5.53
CA PHE A 299 20.86 -8.26 -6.50
C PHE A 299 21.49 -8.26 -7.90
N GLY A 300 20.80 -8.73 -8.92
CA GLY A 300 21.48 -8.84 -10.21
C GLY A 300 20.58 -8.79 -11.43
N VAL A 301 21.25 -8.68 -12.58
CA VAL A 301 20.64 -8.80 -13.90
C VAL A 301 21.41 -9.86 -14.68
N THR A 302 20.68 -10.77 -15.35
CA THR A 302 21.26 -11.71 -16.31
C THR A 302 20.66 -11.49 -17.69
N VAL A 303 21.47 -11.74 -18.70
CA VAL A 303 21.04 -11.70 -20.10
C VAL A 303 21.37 -13.02 -20.81
N THR A 304 20.49 -13.41 -21.72
CA THR A 304 20.73 -14.55 -22.61
C THR A 304 20.62 -14.08 -24.05
N GLY A 305 21.62 -14.35 -24.86
CA GLY A 305 21.69 -13.92 -26.27
C GLY A 305 22.10 -12.46 -26.45
N ALA A 306 22.77 -11.86 -25.44
CA ALA A 306 23.32 -10.51 -25.47
C ALA A 306 24.47 -10.40 -24.46
N THR A 307 25.13 -9.24 -24.38
CA THR A 307 26.26 -9.01 -23.47
C THR A 307 26.07 -7.70 -22.68
N ILE A 308 26.18 -7.76 -21.37
CA ILE A 308 26.25 -6.58 -20.50
C ILE A 308 27.65 -5.99 -20.63
N VAL A 309 27.74 -4.71 -20.94
CA VAL A 309 29.03 -4.03 -21.23
C VAL A 309 29.38 -2.99 -20.17
N SER A 310 28.41 -2.37 -19.54
CA SER A 310 28.68 -1.40 -18.47
C SER A 310 27.47 -1.19 -17.57
N VAL A 311 27.74 -0.64 -16.40
CA VAL A 311 26.73 -0.14 -15.44
C VAL A 311 27.02 1.32 -15.20
N THR A 312 25.97 2.13 -15.16
CA THR A 312 26.00 3.53 -14.76
C THR A 312 24.92 3.78 -13.72
N GLY A 313 24.90 4.94 -13.11
CA GLY A 313 24.00 5.26 -12.00
C GLY A 313 24.73 5.24 -10.66
N GLU A 314 23.97 5.28 -9.58
CA GLU A 314 24.52 5.52 -8.24
C GLU A 314 25.38 4.37 -7.69
N THR A 315 25.19 3.16 -8.21
CA THR A 315 25.90 1.94 -7.75
C THR A 315 26.94 1.43 -8.72
N SER A 316 27.31 2.21 -9.73
CA SER A 316 28.21 1.77 -10.78
C SER A 316 29.59 1.34 -10.28
N ALA A 317 30.07 1.94 -9.19
CA ALA A 317 31.39 1.63 -8.63
C ALA A 317 31.45 0.23 -8.02
N ASP A 318 30.34 -0.30 -7.52
CA ASP A 318 30.26 -1.61 -6.85
C ASP A 318 29.71 -2.71 -7.77
N ALA A 319 29.41 -2.40 -9.03
CA ALA A 319 28.87 -3.35 -9.97
C ALA A 319 29.96 -4.33 -10.47
N VAL A 320 29.64 -5.62 -10.46
CA VAL A 320 30.54 -6.68 -10.94
C VAL A 320 29.92 -7.39 -12.12
N ILE A 321 30.51 -7.21 -13.30
CA ILE A 321 30.12 -7.94 -14.51
C ILE A 321 30.91 -9.25 -14.54
N SER A 322 30.23 -10.37 -14.72
CA SER A 322 30.78 -11.72 -14.73
C SER A 322 30.25 -12.56 -15.89
N ASP A 323 30.68 -13.80 -15.98
CA ASP A 323 30.23 -14.80 -16.96
C ASP A 323 30.32 -14.32 -18.42
N GLY A 324 31.42 -13.61 -18.75
CA GLY A 324 31.60 -13.05 -20.08
C GLY A 324 30.60 -11.99 -20.48
N GLY A 325 30.03 -11.28 -19.51
CA GLY A 325 28.98 -10.26 -19.71
C GLY A 325 27.54 -10.79 -19.65
N ALA A 326 27.35 -12.07 -19.31
CA ALA A 326 26.02 -12.61 -19.18
C ALA A 326 25.32 -12.20 -17.84
N THR A 327 26.10 -11.80 -16.84
CA THR A 327 25.61 -11.49 -15.49
C THR A 327 26.21 -10.18 -14.99
N VAL A 328 25.43 -9.39 -14.29
CA VAL A 328 25.93 -8.31 -13.45
C VAL A 328 25.33 -8.42 -12.06
N THR A 329 26.19 -8.32 -11.04
CA THR A 329 25.79 -8.13 -9.64
C THR A 329 25.81 -6.64 -9.32
N LEU A 330 24.73 -6.16 -8.76
CA LEU A 330 24.53 -4.78 -8.36
C LEU A 330 24.44 -4.72 -6.84
N ARG A 331 25.02 -3.70 -6.23
CA ARG A 331 24.96 -3.48 -4.80
C ARG A 331 23.96 -2.39 -4.48
N ASN A 332 23.26 -2.56 -3.39
CA ASN A 332 22.39 -1.55 -2.86
C ASN A 332 23.16 -0.62 -1.92
N VAL A 333 23.60 0.53 -2.41
CA VAL A 333 24.45 1.47 -1.64
C VAL A 333 23.81 2.06 -0.41
N LEU A 334 22.50 2.02 -0.31
CA LEU A 334 21.81 2.56 0.87
C LEU A 334 22.00 1.69 2.11
N VAL A 335 22.39 0.43 1.95
CA VAL A 335 22.61 -0.50 3.06
C VAL A 335 23.61 0.07 4.05
N ASP A 336 24.75 0.54 3.60
CA ASP A 336 25.79 1.07 4.50
C ASP A 336 25.30 2.28 5.30
N LYS A 337 24.70 3.25 4.63
CA LYS A 337 24.16 4.45 5.28
C LYS A 337 23.04 4.14 6.26
N MET A 338 22.24 3.13 5.98
CA MET A 338 21.13 2.73 6.82
C MET A 338 21.60 2.03 8.09
N ILE A 339 22.66 1.24 8.01
CA ILE A 339 23.28 0.58 9.15
C ILE A 339 24.03 1.60 10.04
N GLU A 340 24.79 2.49 9.42
CA GLU A 340 25.65 3.44 10.14
C GLU A 340 24.87 4.57 10.81
N GLU A 341 23.83 5.08 10.18
CA GLU A 341 23.18 6.31 10.60
C GLU A 341 21.81 6.09 11.25
N GLY A 342 21.26 4.86 11.21
CA GLY A 342 19.93 4.55 11.72
C GLY A 342 18.82 5.35 11.01
N LEU A 343 19.06 5.75 9.76
CA LEU A 343 18.37 6.86 9.13
C LEU A 343 17.01 6.52 8.57
N LYS A 344 16.06 7.24 9.08
CA LYS A 344 14.67 7.29 8.58
C LYS A 344 14.55 8.14 7.30
N ASP A 345 15.43 9.11 7.10
CA ASP A 345 15.27 10.16 6.08
C ASP A 345 16.02 9.90 4.77
N THR A 346 16.87 8.89 4.70
CA THR A 346 17.63 8.51 3.50
C THR A 346 17.04 7.33 2.73
N TYR A 347 15.94 6.81 3.20
CA TYR A 347 15.24 5.73 2.53
C TYR A 347 14.68 6.24 1.19
N ARG A 348 15.27 5.81 0.10
CA ARG A 348 14.88 6.19 -1.26
C ARG A 348 15.25 5.12 -2.27
N TYR A 349 14.67 5.19 -3.42
CA TYR A 349 15.12 4.41 -4.57
C TYR A 349 16.52 4.84 -5.02
N THR A 350 17.30 3.85 -5.44
CA THR A 350 18.59 4.02 -6.10
C THR A 350 18.42 3.66 -7.58
N ASN A 351 18.83 4.55 -8.46
CA ASN A 351 18.71 4.35 -9.90
C ASN A 351 19.88 3.50 -10.44
N HIS A 352 19.54 2.49 -11.21
CA HIS A 352 20.47 1.57 -11.87
C HIS A 352 20.28 1.60 -13.37
N LYS A 353 21.38 1.70 -14.11
CA LYS A 353 21.40 1.67 -15.58
C LYS A 353 22.39 0.63 -16.06
N VAL A 354 21.91 -0.34 -16.80
CA VAL A 354 22.69 -1.46 -17.33
C VAL A 354 22.69 -1.38 -18.85
N LYS A 355 23.86 -1.20 -19.43
CA LYS A 355 24.05 -1.15 -20.88
C LYS A 355 24.31 -2.54 -21.43
N ILE A 356 23.54 -2.93 -22.42
CA ILE A 356 23.52 -4.28 -22.99
C ILE A 356 23.66 -4.17 -24.50
N THR A 357 24.64 -4.88 -25.09
CA THR A 357 24.86 -4.90 -26.52
C THR A 357 24.51 -6.24 -27.15
N GLY A 358 24.24 -6.24 -28.45
CA GLY A 358 23.83 -7.43 -29.18
C GLY A 358 22.42 -7.88 -28.93
N VAL A 359 21.58 -7.01 -28.35
CA VAL A 359 20.19 -7.31 -28.01
C VAL A 359 19.33 -7.45 -29.24
N THR A 360 18.62 -8.55 -29.35
CA THR A 360 17.65 -8.86 -30.40
C THR A 360 16.24 -9.09 -29.80
N ALA A 361 15.26 -9.30 -30.65
CA ALA A 361 13.91 -9.68 -30.21
C ALA A 361 13.88 -10.97 -29.35
N ASP A 362 14.86 -11.86 -29.51
CA ASP A 362 14.92 -13.13 -28.76
C ASP A 362 15.79 -13.06 -27.51
N THR A 363 16.43 -11.93 -27.23
CA THR A 363 17.18 -11.71 -25.99
C THR A 363 16.26 -11.82 -24.78
N ARG A 364 16.76 -12.48 -23.75
CA ARG A 364 16.06 -12.56 -22.45
C ARG A 364 16.83 -11.79 -21.40
N ILE A 365 16.13 -10.90 -20.72
CA ILE A 365 16.66 -10.10 -19.62
C ILE A 365 15.94 -10.52 -18.36
N LYS A 366 16.68 -10.89 -17.33
CA LYS A 366 16.14 -11.30 -16.05
C LYS A 366 16.75 -10.48 -14.91
N ILE A 367 15.88 -9.90 -14.07
CA ILE A 367 16.24 -9.28 -12.80
C ILE A 367 16.02 -10.32 -11.71
N TYR A 368 16.91 -10.45 -10.74
CA TYR A 368 16.80 -11.42 -9.66
C TYR A 368 17.34 -10.89 -8.35
N SER A 369 16.71 -11.31 -7.25
CA SER A 369 17.11 -11.00 -5.89
C SER A 369 17.92 -12.13 -5.24
N ALA A 370 18.48 -13.02 -6.04
CA ALA A 370 19.34 -14.08 -5.53
C ALA A 370 20.70 -13.54 -5.19
N LEU A 371 21.20 -13.88 -4.01
CA LEU A 371 22.56 -13.60 -3.63
C LEU A 371 23.45 -14.79 -3.84
N VAL A 372 24.61 -14.52 -4.37
CA VAL A 372 25.68 -15.50 -4.40
C VAL A 372 26.38 -15.45 -3.04
N GLY A 373 26.15 -16.46 -2.20
CA GLY A 373 27.05 -16.76 -1.10
C GLY A 373 26.68 -16.30 0.30
N LYS A 374 25.43 -15.89 0.55
CA LYS A 374 25.00 -15.59 1.93
C LYS A 374 23.74 -16.38 2.29
N GLU A 375 23.90 -17.43 3.06
CA GLU A 375 22.78 -18.15 3.68
C GLU A 375 22.18 -17.31 4.82
N GLY A 376 20.86 -17.17 4.81
CA GLY A 376 20.09 -16.55 5.91
C GLY A 376 19.77 -15.06 5.75
N GLU A 377 20.06 -14.44 4.63
CA GLU A 377 19.67 -13.07 4.35
C GLU A 377 18.28 -12.98 3.70
N ASN A 378 17.61 -11.88 3.94
CA ASN A 378 16.32 -11.57 3.33
C ASN A 378 16.53 -11.19 1.86
N TYR A 379 15.70 -11.75 0.98
CA TYR A 379 15.80 -11.50 -0.47
C TYR A 379 14.78 -10.43 -0.94
N ARG A 380 14.32 -9.57 -0.05
CA ARG A 380 13.27 -8.60 -0.34
C ARG A 380 13.82 -7.27 -0.81
N MET A 381 13.26 -6.77 -1.90
CA MET A 381 13.49 -5.42 -2.41
C MET A 381 12.23 -4.84 -3.02
N TRP A 382 12.26 -3.54 -3.25
CA TRP A 382 11.27 -2.80 -4.01
C TRP A 382 11.88 -2.41 -5.34
N LEU A 383 11.12 -2.56 -6.41
CA LEU A 383 11.53 -2.25 -7.76
C LEU A 383 10.48 -1.32 -8.38
N ASP A 384 10.95 -0.28 -9.06
CA ASP A 384 10.10 0.68 -9.75
C ASP A 384 10.76 1.18 -11.03
N ASN A 385 10.03 1.93 -11.82
CA ASN A 385 10.52 2.66 -12.99
C ASN A 385 11.32 1.80 -13.98
N LEU A 386 10.85 0.59 -14.24
CA LEU A 386 11.50 -0.34 -15.15
C LEU A 386 11.36 0.12 -16.60
N LYS A 387 12.47 0.46 -17.25
CA LYS A 387 12.52 1.06 -18.58
C LYS A 387 13.58 0.39 -19.43
N VAL A 388 13.30 0.25 -20.71
CA VAL A 388 14.27 -0.18 -21.71
C VAL A 388 14.21 0.77 -22.91
N LYS A 389 15.34 1.33 -23.29
CA LYS A 389 15.45 2.19 -24.48
C LYS A 389 16.62 1.77 -25.37
N LYS A 390 16.56 2.09 -26.66
CA LYS A 390 17.74 1.99 -27.53
C LYS A 390 18.76 3.05 -27.13
N VAL A 391 20.04 2.68 -27.21
CA VAL A 391 21.15 3.62 -27.15
C VAL A 391 21.45 4.01 -28.61
N ASN A 392 21.34 5.30 -28.91
CA ASN A 392 21.61 5.88 -30.21
C ASN A 392 23.11 6.10 -30.39
#